data_150a63f3b76b8e98f20e61f41370b51f
#
_entry.id   150a63f3b76b8e98f20e61f41370b51f
#
_cell.length_a   1.000
_cell.length_b   1.000
_cell.length_c   1.000
_cell.angle_alpha   90.00
_cell.angle_beta   90.00
_cell.angle_gamma   90.00
#
_symmetry.space_group_name_H-M   'P 1'
#
loop_
_entity.id
_entity.type
_entity.pdbx_description
1 polymer ?
#
loop_
_entity_poly.entity_id
_entity_poly.type
_entity_poly.pdbx_seq_one_letter_code
_entity_poly.pdbx_strand_id
1 'polypeptide(L)'
;MGKVYFTLTGTKHYYGKEFLKPGMKLLLEKEPDNEYDKEAIMVKLEGLGKLGYVANSPYTVLGDSMSAGRLYDRIGEKAYGKVILVTPQGTLCKISKKSMTGYLKEKSVEHVSE
;
A
#
# COMPACT_ATOMS: atom_id res chain seq x y z
N MET A 1 15.96 2.05 6.95
CA MET A 1 14.72 1.33 6.63
C MET A 1 14.71 0.89 5.17
N GLY A 2 14.47 -0.38 4.91
CA GLY A 2 14.43 -0.92 3.55
C GLY A 2 13.16 -0.51 2.81
N LYS A 3 13.16 -0.78 1.52
CA LYS A 3 11.97 -0.53 0.69
C LYS A 3 10.87 -1.51 1.07
N VAL A 4 9.64 -1.02 1.13
CA VAL A 4 8.47 -1.85 1.47
C VAL A 4 7.50 -1.83 0.29
N TYR A 5 7.14 -3.03 -0.17
CA TYR A 5 6.24 -3.22 -1.30
C TYR A 5 4.93 -3.85 -0.84
N PHE A 6 3.88 -3.57 -1.57
CA PHE A 6 2.58 -4.19 -1.36
C PHE A 6 1.95 -4.49 -2.71
N THR A 7 0.89 -5.30 -2.70
CA THR A 7 0.16 -5.65 -3.92
C THR A 7 -1.21 -4.99 -3.90
N LEU A 8 -1.53 -4.26 -4.97
CA LEU A 8 -2.87 -3.71 -5.19
C LEU A 8 -3.70 -4.77 -5.92
N THR A 9 -4.84 -5.11 -5.34
CA THR A 9 -5.75 -6.12 -5.89
C THR A 9 -7.20 -5.62 -5.85
N GLY A 10 -8.11 -6.37 -6.47
CA GLY A 10 -9.54 -6.03 -6.48
C GLY A 10 -9.92 -4.92 -7.46
N THR A 11 -9.00 -4.49 -8.30
CA THR A 11 -9.23 -3.36 -9.21
C THR A 11 -10.34 -3.63 -10.22
N LYS A 12 -10.59 -4.89 -10.56
CA LYS A 12 -11.66 -5.25 -11.51
C LYS A 12 -13.06 -4.86 -11.02
N HIS A 13 -13.21 -4.65 -9.72
CA HIS A 13 -14.49 -4.24 -9.14
C HIS A 13 -14.72 -2.73 -9.23
N TYR A 14 -13.73 -1.99 -9.71
CA TYR A 14 -13.78 -0.52 -9.79
C TYR A 14 -13.45 -0.06 -11.21
N TYR A 15 -12.19 0.23 -11.48
CA TYR A 15 -11.78 0.80 -12.78
C TYR A 15 -10.98 -0.16 -13.65
N GLY A 16 -10.67 -1.37 -13.13
CA GLY A 16 -9.79 -2.29 -13.82
C GLY A 16 -8.34 -1.84 -13.71
N LYS A 17 -7.43 -2.63 -14.26
CA LYS A 17 -6.00 -2.32 -14.17
C LYS A 17 -5.40 -1.73 -15.45
N GLU A 18 -6.19 -1.64 -16.52
CA GLU A 18 -5.68 -1.18 -17.80
C GLU A 18 -5.17 0.25 -17.78
N PHE A 19 -5.72 1.09 -16.90
CA PHE A 19 -5.27 2.47 -16.81
C PHE A 19 -4.11 2.67 -15.84
N LEU A 20 -3.76 1.66 -15.04
CA LEU A 20 -2.67 1.76 -14.09
C LEU A 20 -1.32 1.75 -14.80
N LYS A 21 -0.44 2.65 -14.39
CA LYS A 21 0.90 2.78 -14.98
C LYS A 21 1.95 2.98 -13.89
N PRO A 22 3.17 2.46 -14.09
CA PRO A 22 4.27 2.73 -13.16
C PRO A 22 4.43 4.21 -12.89
N GLY A 23 4.70 4.56 -11.64
CA GLY A 23 4.87 5.95 -11.22
C GLY A 23 3.63 6.64 -10.72
N MET A 24 2.44 6.07 -10.95
CA MET A 24 1.20 6.67 -10.45
C MET A 24 1.18 6.69 -8.94
N LYS A 25 0.82 7.85 -8.36
CA LYS A 25 0.76 8.04 -6.91
C LYS A 25 -0.55 7.51 -6.35
N LEU A 26 -0.44 6.84 -5.20
CA LEU A 26 -1.56 6.18 -4.55
C LEU A 26 -1.71 6.68 -3.12
N LEU A 27 -2.95 6.70 -2.65
CA LEU A 27 -3.27 6.99 -1.26
C LEU A 27 -3.87 5.73 -0.65
N LEU A 28 -3.34 5.32 0.51
CA LEU A 28 -3.84 4.19 1.28
C LEU A 28 -4.57 4.68 2.50
N GLU A 29 -5.71 4.07 2.81
CA GLU A 29 -6.48 4.38 4.02
C GLU A 29 -6.95 3.10 4.68
N LYS A 30 -6.74 3.00 6.00
CA LYS A 30 -7.24 1.88 6.77
C LYS A 30 -8.76 1.93 6.83
N GLU A 31 -9.40 0.76 6.78
CA GLU A 31 -10.85 0.62 6.94
C GLU A 31 -11.15 -0.31 8.12
N PRO A 32 -10.99 0.15 9.36
CA PRO A 32 -11.22 -0.72 10.53
C PRO A 32 -12.66 -1.21 10.65
N ASP A 33 -13.61 -0.55 10.01
CA ASP A 33 -15.03 -0.92 10.01
C ASP A 33 -15.41 -1.83 8.84
N ASN A 34 -14.42 -2.31 8.06
CA ASN A 34 -14.70 -3.20 6.94
C ASN A 34 -15.33 -4.49 7.44
N GLU A 35 -16.46 -4.89 6.82
CA GLU A 35 -17.22 -6.08 7.22
C GLU A 35 -16.44 -7.38 7.05
N TYR A 36 -15.58 -7.45 6.07
CA TYR A 36 -14.92 -8.68 5.66
C TYR A 36 -13.52 -8.83 6.22
N ASP A 37 -12.85 -7.72 6.53
CA ASP A 37 -11.47 -7.74 6.97
C ASP A 37 -11.17 -6.47 7.79
N LYS A 38 -10.95 -6.65 9.08
CA LYS A 38 -10.66 -5.53 9.98
C LYS A 38 -9.30 -4.90 9.72
N GLU A 39 -8.44 -5.60 8.99
CA GLU A 39 -7.13 -5.09 8.59
C GLU A 39 -7.13 -4.59 7.14
N ALA A 40 -8.31 -4.33 6.58
CA ALA A 40 -8.42 -3.85 5.21
C ALA A 40 -7.76 -2.48 5.06
N ILE A 41 -6.98 -2.34 4.00
CA ILE A 41 -6.36 -1.08 3.61
C ILE A 41 -6.82 -0.76 2.20
N MET A 42 -7.66 0.26 2.09
CA MET A 42 -8.17 0.72 0.81
C MET A 42 -7.09 1.49 0.07
N VAL A 43 -7.03 1.31 -1.25
CA VAL A 43 -6.12 2.06 -2.13
C VAL A 43 -6.97 2.93 -3.05
N LYS A 44 -6.62 4.21 -3.13
CA LYS A 44 -7.33 5.12 -4.02
C LYS A 44 -6.37 6.06 -4.75
N LEU A 45 -6.87 6.66 -5.81
CA LEU A 45 -6.17 7.66 -6.59
C LEU A 45 -6.82 9.00 -6.32
N GLU A 46 -6.01 10.02 -6.03
CA GLU A 46 -6.53 11.35 -5.76
C GLU A 46 -7.35 11.85 -6.95
N GLY A 47 -8.57 12.32 -6.66
CA GLY A 47 -9.48 12.81 -7.69
C GLY A 47 -10.30 11.75 -8.39
N LEU A 48 -9.94 10.48 -8.27
CA LEU A 48 -10.67 9.38 -8.93
C LEU A 48 -11.41 8.48 -7.94
N GLY A 49 -10.87 8.31 -6.74
CA GLY A 49 -11.49 7.47 -5.73
C GLY A 49 -10.89 6.09 -5.63
N LYS A 50 -11.69 5.15 -5.09
CA LYS A 50 -11.22 3.81 -4.77
C LYS A 50 -10.78 3.03 -6.00
N LEU A 51 -9.58 2.45 -5.93
CA LEU A 51 -9.03 1.57 -6.97
C LEU A 51 -9.14 0.09 -6.57
N GLY A 52 -9.05 -0.21 -5.30
CA GLY A 52 -9.01 -1.58 -4.80
C GLY A 52 -8.48 -1.61 -3.39
N TYR A 53 -7.80 -2.71 -3.04
CA TYR A 53 -7.29 -2.95 -1.69
C TYR A 53 -5.87 -3.51 -1.72
N VAL A 54 -5.16 -3.33 -0.62
CA VAL A 54 -3.89 -4.05 -0.42
C VAL A 54 -4.21 -5.53 -0.24
N ALA A 55 -3.53 -6.40 -1.00
CA ALA A 55 -3.75 -7.84 -0.93
C ALA A 55 -3.44 -8.36 0.47
N ASN A 56 -4.30 -9.23 0.99
CA ASN A 56 -4.15 -9.79 2.33
C ASN A 56 -4.27 -11.32 2.35
N SER A 57 -4.29 -11.96 1.19
CA SER A 57 -4.36 -13.41 1.06
C SER A 57 -3.06 -13.94 0.45
N PRO A 58 -2.55 -15.10 0.90
CA PRO A 58 -1.37 -15.68 0.26
C PRO A 58 -1.58 -15.99 -1.22
N TYR A 59 -2.83 -16.06 -1.67
CA TYR A 59 -3.13 -16.28 -3.10
C TYR A 59 -3.05 -15.01 -3.94
N THR A 60 -3.06 -13.85 -3.33
CA THR A 60 -3.07 -12.58 -4.05
C THR A 60 -1.84 -11.72 -3.81
N VAL A 61 -1.12 -11.95 -2.72
CA VAL A 61 0.13 -11.24 -2.43
C VAL A 61 1.22 -11.69 -3.41
N LEU A 62 1.83 -10.74 -4.10
CA LEU A 62 2.90 -11.03 -5.05
C LEU A 62 4.24 -11.18 -4.33
N GLY A 63 4.87 -12.35 -4.49
CA GLY A 63 6.20 -12.61 -3.95
C GLY A 63 6.34 -12.25 -2.48
N ASP A 64 7.36 -11.49 -2.16
CA ASP A 64 7.66 -11.07 -0.78
C ASP A 64 7.06 -9.73 -0.41
N SER A 65 6.13 -9.20 -1.24
CA SER A 65 5.44 -7.96 -0.90
C SER A 65 4.63 -8.14 0.38
N MET A 66 4.39 -7.05 1.10
CA MET A 66 3.77 -7.11 2.42
C MET A 66 2.25 -7.20 2.31
N SER A 67 1.65 -8.16 3.00
CA SER A 67 0.20 -8.28 3.07
C SER A 67 -0.40 -7.09 3.84
N ALA A 68 -1.70 -6.86 3.67
CA ALA A 68 -2.38 -5.79 4.39
C ALA A 68 -2.23 -5.96 5.91
N GLY A 69 -2.39 -7.17 6.42
CA GLY A 69 -2.25 -7.43 7.86
C GLY A 69 -0.88 -7.07 8.40
N ARG A 70 0.17 -7.37 7.65
CA ARG A 70 1.53 -7.01 8.05
C ARG A 70 1.79 -5.51 7.93
N LEU A 71 1.26 -4.90 6.89
CA LEU A 71 1.46 -3.47 6.63
C LEU A 71 0.65 -2.61 7.60
N TYR A 72 -0.49 -3.11 8.05
CA TYR A 72 -1.46 -2.38 8.87
C TYR A 72 -0.82 -1.69 10.08
N ASP A 73 0.06 -2.40 10.78
CA ASP A 73 0.70 -1.88 11.99
C ASP A 73 1.93 -1.01 11.68
N ARG A 74 2.28 -0.86 10.42
CA ARG A 74 3.48 -0.13 10.02
C ARG A 74 3.19 1.22 9.39
N ILE A 75 1.92 1.55 9.22
CA ILE A 75 1.47 2.83 8.67
C ILE A 75 0.42 3.43 9.60
N GLY A 76 0.18 4.73 9.47
CA GLY A 76 -0.91 5.40 10.16
C GLY A 76 -2.24 5.14 9.45
N GLU A 77 -3.27 5.91 9.79
CA GLU A 77 -4.57 5.78 9.14
C GLU A 77 -4.50 6.03 7.64
N LYS A 78 -3.58 6.86 7.22
CA LYS A 78 -3.33 7.18 5.81
C LYS A 78 -1.87 7.00 5.50
N ALA A 79 -1.58 6.57 4.28
CA ALA A 79 -0.22 6.40 3.78
C ALA A 79 -0.18 6.67 2.29
N TYR A 80 1.00 6.90 1.76
CA TYR A 80 1.20 7.15 0.34
C TYR A 80 2.09 6.09 -0.27
N GLY A 81 1.88 5.85 -1.56
CA GLY A 81 2.69 4.90 -2.30
C GLY A 81 2.63 5.21 -3.78
N LYS A 82 3.21 4.33 -4.56
CA LYS A 82 3.17 4.46 -6.02
C LYS A 82 3.20 3.11 -6.70
N VAL A 83 2.65 3.06 -7.91
CA VAL A 83 2.68 1.86 -8.75
C VAL A 83 4.10 1.64 -9.26
N ILE A 84 4.58 0.40 -9.16
CA ILE A 84 5.90 -0.01 -9.65
C ILE A 84 5.75 -0.86 -10.92
N LEU A 85 4.89 -1.87 -10.90
CA LEU A 85 4.76 -2.82 -12.00
C LEU A 85 3.35 -3.40 -12.05
N VAL A 86 2.74 -3.39 -13.22
CA VAL A 86 1.42 -3.99 -13.44
C VAL A 86 1.62 -5.39 -14.01
N THR A 87 1.04 -6.41 -13.36
CA THR A 87 1.13 -7.80 -13.81
C THR A 87 -0.26 -8.41 -13.95
N PRO A 88 -0.38 -9.55 -14.67
CA PRO A 88 -1.67 -10.23 -14.75
C PRO A 88 -2.24 -10.69 -13.40
N GLN A 89 -1.35 -10.97 -12.43
CA GLN A 89 -1.76 -11.44 -11.10
C GLN A 89 -2.07 -10.32 -10.12
N GLY A 90 -1.62 -9.10 -10.39
CA GLY A 90 -1.83 -7.96 -9.50
C GLY A 90 -0.87 -6.84 -9.84
N THR A 91 -0.96 -5.75 -9.11
CA THR A 91 -0.13 -4.58 -9.33
C THR A 91 0.82 -4.40 -8.15
N LEU A 92 2.12 -4.45 -8.42
CA LEU A 92 3.14 -4.25 -7.39
C LEU A 92 3.31 -2.75 -7.15
N CYS A 93 3.26 -2.37 -5.88
CA CYS A 93 3.36 -0.98 -5.46
C CYS A 93 4.39 -0.84 -4.35
N LYS A 94 4.85 0.39 -4.13
CA LYS A 94 5.83 0.70 -3.09
C LYS A 94 5.26 1.74 -2.16
N ILE A 95 5.46 1.56 -0.84
CA ILE A 95 5.08 2.55 0.17
C ILE A 95 6.12 3.67 0.21
N SER A 96 5.66 4.91 0.35
CA SER A 96 6.54 6.04 0.61
C SER A 96 7.19 5.85 1.99
N LYS A 97 8.50 6.01 2.08
CA LYS A 97 9.23 5.88 3.35
C LYS A 97 8.68 6.81 4.42
N LYS A 98 8.25 8.01 4.04
CA LYS A 98 7.68 8.99 4.97
C LYS A 98 6.39 8.52 5.61
N SER A 99 5.69 7.57 4.98
CA SER A 99 4.44 7.03 5.49
C SER A 99 4.63 5.91 6.51
N MET A 100 5.84 5.36 6.62
CA MET A 100 6.12 4.29 7.58
C MET A 100 6.25 4.86 8.99
N THR A 101 5.63 4.21 9.95
CA THR A 101 5.56 4.71 11.33
C THR A 101 6.92 4.90 12.00
N GLY A 102 7.93 4.19 11.57
CA GLY A 102 9.29 4.32 12.14
C GLY A 102 10.13 5.43 11.53
N TYR A 103 9.64 6.10 10.50
CA TYR A 103 10.47 7.03 9.71
C TYR A 103 11.06 8.17 10.55
N LEU A 104 10.22 8.89 11.28
CA LEU A 104 10.69 10.01 12.10
C LEU A 104 11.60 9.58 13.22
N LYS A 105 11.36 8.40 13.79
CA LYS A 105 12.19 7.84 14.84
C LYS A 105 13.60 7.52 14.31
N GLU A 106 13.68 6.91 13.12
CA GLU A 106 14.98 6.63 12.48
C GLU A 106 15.72 7.92 12.17
N LYS A 107 15.03 8.92 11.65
CA LYS A 107 15.62 10.23 11.37
C LYS A 107 16.18 10.87 12.64
N SER A 108 15.43 10.81 13.74
CA SER A 108 15.87 11.36 15.01
C SER A 108 17.14 10.68 15.51
N VAL A 109 17.23 9.36 15.38
CA VAL A 109 18.42 8.60 15.78
C VAL A 109 19.62 9.01 14.92
N GLU A 110 19.44 9.10 13.61
CA GLU A 110 20.50 9.54 12.70
C GLU A 110 21.00 10.95 13.06
N HIS A 111 20.06 11.84 13.36
CA HIS A 111 20.40 13.22 13.73
C HIS A 111 21.19 13.27 15.03
N VAL A 112 20.77 12.50 16.03
CA VAL A 112 21.44 12.47 17.33
C VAL A 112 22.84 11.91 17.23
N SER A 113 23.08 10.97 16.33
CA SER A 113 24.40 10.36 16.19
C SER A 113 25.45 11.28 15.56
N GLU A 114 25.02 12.38 15.01
CA GLU A 114 25.93 13.40 14.48
C GLU A 114 26.49 14.27 15.61
#